data_de8766b544c297ac7fe7486109d8b68c
#
_entry.id   de8766b544c297ac7fe7486109d8b68c
#
_cell.length_a   1.000
_cell.length_b   1.000
_cell.length_c   1.000
_cell.angle_alpha   90.00
_cell.angle_beta   90.00
_cell.angle_gamma   90.00
#
_symmetry.space_group_name_H-M   'P 1'
#
loop_
_entity.id
_entity.type
_entity.pdbx_description
1 polymer ?
#
loop_
_entity_poly.entity_id
_entity_poly.type
_entity_poly.pdbx_seq_one_letter_code
_entity_poly.pdbx_strand_id
1 'polypeptide(L)'
;MFRSEPQIRNSGIQTETKPLEAVIPVIQESVREIRRIQMNLRPAILDDLGILATISWLCREYETTHSNIQIEKKIDLQEHEIPEPLKMAIYRIMQEGMTNITRHSGASLVLLSFRKRDSRIELVVQDNGRGFDLQEAHSSEDSRRGLGLVSMRERAEHSGGSFSIESAKGGGTVLRATWP
;
A
#
# COMPACT_ATOMS: atom_id res chain seq x y z
N MET A 1 -29.69 -35.40 -61.69
CA MET A 1 -29.46 -33.97 -61.65
C MET A 1 -29.35 -33.59 -60.17
N PHE A 2 -28.16 -33.76 -59.60
CA PHE A 2 -27.88 -33.47 -58.17
C PHE A 2 -26.91 -32.27 -58.12
N ARG A 3 -27.38 -31.18 -57.56
CA ARG A 3 -26.56 -29.97 -57.30
C ARG A 3 -25.80 -30.21 -56.04
N SER A 4 -24.46 -30.15 -56.11
CA SER A 4 -23.55 -30.12 -55.00
C SER A 4 -23.48 -28.70 -54.41
N GLU A 5 -23.80 -28.54 -53.16
CA GLU A 5 -23.54 -27.30 -52.39
C GLU A 5 -22.07 -27.19 -52.02
N PRO A 6 -21.45 -26.04 -52.08
CA PRO A 6 -20.09 -25.84 -51.66
C PRO A 6 -20.01 -25.73 -50.12
N GLN A 7 -19.26 -26.62 -49.52
CA GLN A 7 -18.86 -26.54 -48.13
C GLN A 7 -17.89 -25.39 -47.95
N ILE A 8 -18.32 -24.33 -47.26
CA ILE A 8 -17.47 -23.24 -46.80
C ILE A 8 -16.64 -23.74 -45.61
N ARG A 9 -15.35 -24.01 -45.87
CA ARG A 9 -14.37 -24.28 -44.83
C ARG A 9 -14.15 -23.04 -43.99
N ASN A 10 -14.62 -23.09 -42.76
CA ASN A 10 -14.36 -22.11 -41.72
C ASN A 10 -12.98 -22.43 -41.09
N SER A 11 -11.88 -22.00 -41.71
CA SER A 11 -10.51 -22.16 -41.22
C SER A 11 -9.77 -20.84 -41.36
N GLY A 12 -9.69 -20.04 -40.31
CA GLY A 12 -8.86 -18.84 -40.38
C GLY A 12 -8.86 -17.83 -39.27
N ILE A 13 -9.33 -18.12 -38.05
CA ILE A 13 -9.31 -17.06 -36.98
C ILE A 13 -8.67 -17.52 -35.65
N GLN A 14 -8.11 -18.72 -35.59
CA GLN A 14 -7.52 -19.19 -34.30
C GLN A 14 -6.01 -18.96 -34.13
N THR A 15 -5.32 -18.35 -35.08
CA THR A 15 -3.84 -18.31 -35.06
C THR A 15 -3.24 -16.98 -34.62
N GLU A 16 -4.03 -15.91 -34.49
CA GLU A 16 -3.48 -14.57 -34.21
C GLU A 16 -3.65 -14.08 -32.75
N THR A 17 -4.37 -14.80 -31.91
CA THR A 17 -4.60 -14.37 -30.50
C THR A 17 -3.46 -14.79 -29.56
N LYS A 18 -2.75 -15.89 -29.83
CA LYS A 18 -1.66 -16.38 -28.97
C LYS A 18 -0.51 -15.40 -28.73
N PRO A 19 -0.04 -14.62 -29.73
CA PRO A 19 0.98 -13.60 -29.48
C PRO A 19 0.48 -12.45 -28.61
N LEU A 20 -0.79 -12.05 -28.75
CA LEU A 20 -1.42 -11.02 -27.92
C LEU A 20 -1.59 -11.47 -26.47
N GLU A 21 -1.99 -12.70 -26.23
CA GLU A 21 -2.12 -13.27 -24.89
C GLU A 21 -0.78 -13.33 -24.15
N ALA A 22 0.34 -13.54 -24.87
CA ALA A 22 1.68 -13.52 -24.29
C ALA A 22 2.18 -12.11 -23.94
N VAL A 23 1.72 -11.07 -24.63
CA VAL A 23 2.12 -9.67 -24.40
C VAL A 23 1.39 -9.06 -23.20
N ILE A 24 0.15 -9.44 -22.94
CA ILE A 24 -0.65 -8.90 -21.82
C ILE A 24 0.05 -9.04 -20.47
N PRO A 25 0.60 -10.22 -20.07
CA PRO A 25 1.31 -10.34 -18.79
C PRO A 25 2.56 -9.47 -18.71
N VAL A 26 3.29 -9.29 -19.82
CA VAL A 26 4.48 -8.46 -19.88
C VAL A 26 4.13 -6.98 -19.68
N ILE A 27 3.06 -6.51 -20.31
CA ILE A 27 2.56 -5.14 -20.12
C ILE A 27 2.10 -4.96 -18.68
N GLN A 28 1.35 -5.90 -18.13
CA GLN A 28 0.90 -5.84 -16.73
C GLN A 28 2.06 -5.79 -15.75
N GLU A 29 3.11 -6.58 -15.98
CA GLU A 29 4.31 -6.56 -15.14
C GLU A 29 5.05 -5.22 -15.25
N SER A 30 5.20 -4.69 -16.47
CA SER A 30 5.81 -3.38 -16.69
C SER A 30 5.03 -2.26 -16.01
N VAL A 31 3.70 -2.29 -16.07
CA VAL A 31 2.84 -1.35 -15.36
C VAL A 31 3.00 -1.48 -13.84
N ARG A 32 3.09 -2.71 -13.30
CA ARG A 32 3.35 -2.93 -11.86
C ARG A 32 4.70 -2.36 -11.45
N GLU A 33 5.74 -2.57 -12.24
CA GLU A 33 7.07 -2.06 -11.95
C GLU A 33 7.13 -0.54 -12.02
N ILE A 34 6.51 0.09 -13.02
CA ILE A 34 6.40 1.55 -13.11
C ILE A 34 5.68 2.11 -11.88
N ARG A 35 4.57 1.52 -11.46
CA ARG A 35 3.85 1.93 -10.25
C ARG A 35 4.71 1.78 -9.00
N ARG A 36 5.49 0.70 -8.88
CA ARG A 36 6.43 0.48 -7.77
C ARG A 36 7.50 1.58 -7.71
N ILE A 37 8.04 1.97 -8.86
CA ILE A 37 9.01 3.06 -8.97
C ILE A 37 8.36 4.40 -8.57
N GLN A 38 7.17 4.69 -9.07
CA GLN A 38 6.41 5.90 -8.72
C GLN A 38 6.11 5.98 -7.22
N MET A 39 5.74 4.87 -6.60
CA MET A 39 5.52 4.82 -5.14
C MET A 39 6.81 5.06 -4.34
N ASN A 40 7.99 4.73 -4.89
CA ASN A 40 9.28 4.97 -4.25
C ASN A 40 9.81 6.40 -4.46
N LEU A 41 9.33 7.11 -5.45
CA LEU A 41 9.57 8.54 -5.68
C LEU A 41 8.52 9.38 -4.91
N ARG A 42 8.72 10.69 -4.86
CA ARG A 42 7.66 11.60 -4.40
C ARG A 42 6.48 11.47 -5.38
N PRO A 43 5.29 11.00 -4.97
CA PRO A 43 4.21 10.80 -5.92
C PRO A 43 3.66 12.16 -6.35
N ALA A 44 3.51 12.36 -7.68
CA ALA A 44 2.96 13.59 -8.24
C ALA A 44 1.57 13.92 -7.65
N ILE A 45 0.77 12.89 -7.34
CA ILE A 45 -0.54 13.05 -6.71
C ILE A 45 -0.46 13.75 -5.33
N LEU A 46 0.66 13.64 -4.61
CA LEU A 46 0.87 14.34 -3.35
C LEU A 46 1.03 15.84 -3.56
N ASP A 47 1.72 16.23 -4.63
CA ASP A 47 1.91 17.64 -4.97
C ASP A 47 0.66 18.26 -5.61
N ASP A 48 -0.07 17.49 -6.44
CA ASP A 48 -1.21 17.97 -7.20
C ASP A 48 -2.51 17.98 -6.39
N LEU A 49 -2.76 16.96 -5.59
CA LEU A 49 -4.05 16.72 -4.91
C LEU A 49 -3.96 16.66 -3.38
N GLY A 50 -2.75 16.74 -2.82
CA GLY A 50 -2.52 16.69 -1.39
C GLY A 50 -2.51 15.30 -0.78
N ILE A 51 -2.31 15.26 0.56
CA ILE A 51 -2.09 14.00 1.30
C ILE A 51 -3.36 13.16 1.43
N LEU A 52 -4.54 13.76 1.60
CA LEU A 52 -5.78 13.00 1.79
C LEU A 52 -6.18 12.23 0.52
N ALA A 53 -6.01 12.87 -0.65
CA ALA A 53 -6.21 12.19 -1.94
C ALA A 53 -5.17 11.09 -2.15
N THR A 54 -3.91 11.34 -1.77
CA THR A 54 -2.80 10.38 -1.86
C THR A 54 -3.04 9.16 -0.97
N ILE A 55 -3.50 9.34 0.26
CA ILE A 55 -3.88 8.25 1.17
C ILE A 55 -5.00 7.40 0.54
N SER A 56 -6.02 8.05 0.02
CA SER A 56 -7.16 7.35 -0.59
C SER A 56 -6.78 6.58 -1.85
N TRP A 57 -5.88 7.14 -2.65
CA TRP A 57 -5.31 6.46 -3.81
C TRP A 57 -4.45 5.26 -3.40
N LEU A 58 -3.56 5.45 -2.43
CA LEU A 58 -2.66 4.39 -1.94
C LEU A 58 -3.46 3.18 -1.42
N CYS A 59 -4.50 3.41 -0.62
CA CYS A 59 -5.36 2.34 -0.13
C CYS A 59 -5.99 1.56 -1.28
N ARG A 60 -6.55 2.23 -2.30
CA ARG A 60 -7.12 1.56 -3.48
C ARG A 60 -6.10 0.74 -4.26
N GLU A 61 -4.86 1.24 -4.42
CA GLU A 61 -3.79 0.49 -5.08
C GLU A 61 -3.45 -0.79 -4.32
N TYR A 62 -3.40 -0.72 -2.97
CA TYR A 62 -3.15 -1.91 -2.16
C TYR A 62 -4.30 -2.92 -2.24
N GLU A 63 -5.56 -2.51 -2.17
CA GLU A 63 -6.73 -3.39 -2.31
C GLU A 63 -6.78 -4.03 -3.69
N THR A 64 -6.47 -3.28 -4.75
CA THR A 64 -6.45 -3.78 -6.13
C THR A 64 -5.34 -4.83 -6.33
N THR A 65 -4.17 -4.61 -5.72
CA THR A 65 -3.00 -5.49 -5.87
C THR A 65 -3.09 -6.71 -4.94
N HIS A 66 -3.76 -6.56 -3.79
CA HIS A 66 -3.89 -7.58 -2.75
C HIS A 66 -5.37 -7.81 -2.42
N SER A 67 -6.06 -8.56 -3.28
CA SER A 67 -7.53 -8.79 -3.22
C SER A 67 -8.03 -9.48 -1.95
N ASN A 68 -7.13 -10.03 -1.13
CA ASN A 68 -7.41 -10.66 0.16
C ASN A 68 -7.39 -9.67 1.33
N ILE A 69 -7.06 -8.39 1.11
CA ILE A 69 -6.97 -7.35 2.14
C ILE A 69 -8.08 -6.33 1.91
N GLN A 70 -8.89 -6.09 2.94
CA GLN A 70 -9.83 -4.98 3.00
C GLN A 70 -9.23 -3.84 3.81
N ILE A 71 -9.42 -2.58 3.37
CA ILE A 71 -8.93 -1.40 4.08
C ILE A 71 -10.10 -0.50 4.47
N GLU A 72 -10.36 -0.42 5.76
CA GLU A 72 -11.32 0.53 6.32
C GLU A 72 -10.63 1.83 6.69
N LYS A 73 -11.11 2.95 6.13
CA LYS A 73 -10.52 4.28 6.34
C LYS A 73 -11.44 5.15 7.18
N LYS A 74 -10.87 5.79 8.20
CA LYS A 74 -11.51 6.86 8.97
C LYS A 74 -10.62 8.10 8.92
N ILE A 75 -10.97 9.05 8.07
CA ILE A 75 -10.27 10.33 7.91
C ILE A 75 -11.17 11.43 8.49
N ASP A 76 -10.68 12.11 9.51
CA ASP A 76 -11.41 13.14 10.26
C ASP A 76 -10.50 14.36 10.45
N LEU A 77 -10.09 14.94 9.34
CA LEU A 77 -9.38 16.21 9.21
C LEU A 77 -9.41 16.69 7.76
N GLN A 78 -9.15 17.98 7.56
CA GLN A 78 -9.13 18.58 6.23
C GLN A 78 -7.70 18.82 5.76
N GLU A 79 -7.50 18.88 4.43
CA GLU A 79 -6.17 19.02 3.83
C GLU A 79 -5.39 20.23 4.37
N HIS A 80 -6.08 21.37 4.57
CA HIS A 80 -5.46 22.61 5.05
C HIS A 80 -5.03 22.56 6.53
N GLU A 81 -5.49 21.56 7.29
CA GLU A 81 -5.08 21.34 8.69
C GLU A 81 -3.75 20.58 8.78
N ILE A 82 -3.25 20.07 7.66
CA ILE A 82 -2.03 19.27 7.61
C ILE A 82 -0.88 20.14 7.09
N PRO A 83 0.11 20.47 7.93
CA PRO A 83 1.28 21.24 7.51
C PRO A 83 2.02 20.57 6.36
N GLU A 84 2.40 21.36 5.35
CA GLU A 84 3.09 20.87 4.16
C GLU A 84 4.34 20.00 4.47
N PRO A 85 5.21 20.38 5.44
CA PRO A 85 6.37 19.55 5.76
C PRO A 85 6.04 18.15 6.28
N LEU A 86 4.83 17.92 6.82
CA LEU A 86 4.42 16.63 7.36
C LEU A 86 3.93 15.66 6.28
N LYS A 87 3.41 16.16 5.16
CA LYS A 87 2.74 15.35 4.15
C LYS A 87 3.62 14.20 3.63
N MET A 88 4.89 14.48 3.35
CA MET A 88 5.81 13.45 2.89
C MET A 88 6.15 12.42 3.98
N ALA A 89 6.31 12.86 5.23
CA ALA A 89 6.57 11.94 6.35
C ALA A 89 5.37 11.00 6.57
N ILE A 90 4.15 11.55 6.58
CA ILE A 90 2.88 10.80 6.70
C ILE A 90 2.78 9.77 5.56
N TYR A 91 2.99 10.20 4.31
CA TYR A 91 2.96 9.30 3.15
C TYR A 91 3.94 8.14 3.30
N ARG A 92 5.18 8.41 3.67
CA ARG A 92 6.23 7.40 3.80
C ARG A 92 6.00 6.42 4.94
N ILE A 93 5.51 6.90 6.08
CA ILE A 93 5.16 6.05 7.22
C ILE A 93 4.02 5.12 6.82
N MET A 94 2.99 5.64 6.18
CA MET A 94 1.87 4.85 5.71
C MET A 94 2.29 3.82 4.65
N GLN A 95 3.09 4.23 3.66
CA GLN A 95 3.61 3.35 2.62
C GLN A 95 4.39 2.17 3.20
N GLU A 96 5.29 2.43 4.14
CA GLU A 96 6.09 1.39 4.81
C GLU A 96 5.21 0.49 5.67
N GLY A 97 4.25 1.06 6.42
CA GLY A 97 3.28 0.28 7.20
C GLY A 97 2.48 -0.67 6.32
N MET A 98 1.93 -0.19 5.21
CA MET A 98 1.18 -1.01 4.25
C MET A 98 2.06 -2.09 3.60
N THR A 99 3.30 -1.76 3.27
CA THR A 99 4.28 -2.72 2.75
C THR A 99 4.56 -3.84 3.76
N ASN A 100 4.71 -3.49 5.03
CA ASN A 100 4.94 -4.48 6.10
C ASN A 100 3.72 -5.40 6.27
N ILE A 101 2.52 -4.85 6.21
CA ILE A 101 1.27 -5.63 6.27
C ILE A 101 1.23 -6.65 5.13
N THR A 102 1.39 -6.21 3.89
CA THR A 102 1.28 -7.08 2.72
C THR A 102 2.35 -8.16 2.67
N ARG A 103 3.56 -7.87 3.16
CA ARG A 103 4.68 -8.82 3.13
C ARG A 103 4.70 -9.78 4.31
N HIS A 104 4.22 -9.34 5.47
CA HIS A 104 4.56 -10.02 6.70
C HIS A 104 3.37 -10.40 7.58
N SER A 105 2.22 -9.69 7.49
CA SER A 105 1.15 -9.88 8.48
C SER A 105 0.22 -11.05 8.18
N GLY A 106 -0.05 -11.33 6.91
CA GLY A 106 -1.13 -12.25 6.52
C GLY A 106 -2.52 -11.73 6.91
N ALA A 107 -2.66 -10.41 7.11
CA ALA A 107 -3.92 -9.77 7.48
C ALA A 107 -4.95 -9.84 6.37
N SER A 108 -6.22 -9.86 6.77
CA SER A 108 -7.38 -9.70 5.88
C SER A 108 -8.06 -8.33 6.03
N LEU A 109 -7.79 -7.63 7.14
CA LEU A 109 -8.37 -6.33 7.43
C LEU A 109 -7.28 -5.37 7.93
N VAL A 110 -7.30 -4.16 7.38
CA VAL A 110 -6.50 -3.01 7.83
C VAL A 110 -7.43 -1.87 8.20
N LEU A 111 -7.26 -1.34 9.39
CA LEU A 111 -7.94 -0.14 9.87
C LEU A 111 -6.97 1.04 9.78
N LEU A 112 -7.29 2.03 8.97
CA LEU A 112 -6.54 3.27 8.84
C LEU A 112 -7.33 4.40 9.47
N SER A 113 -6.77 5.05 10.48
CA SER A 113 -7.33 6.25 11.09
C SER A 113 -6.36 7.42 10.90
N PHE A 114 -6.86 8.53 10.36
CA PHE A 114 -6.11 9.77 10.22
C PHE A 114 -6.97 10.92 10.70
N ARG A 115 -6.62 11.49 11.84
CA ARG A 115 -7.49 12.43 12.56
C ARG A 115 -6.70 13.45 13.37
N LYS A 116 -7.39 14.52 13.78
CA LYS A 116 -6.90 15.46 14.76
C LYS A 116 -7.51 15.12 16.12
N ARG A 117 -6.67 14.95 17.13
CA ARG A 117 -7.07 14.71 18.51
C ARG A 117 -6.27 15.60 19.44
N ASP A 118 -6.93 16.34 20.32
CA ASP A 118 -6.30 17.23 21.31
C ASP A 118 -5.24 18.16 20.67
N SER A 119 -5.59 18.77 19.52
CA SER A 119 -4.71 19.60 18.68
C SER A 119 -3.53 18.88 18.02
N ARG A 120 -3.44 17.55 18.12
CA ARG A 120 -2.42 16.72 17.49
C ARG A 120 -2.97 16.00 16.28
N ILE A 121 -2.16 15.89 15.23
CA ILE A 121 -2.43 15.05 14.08
C ILE A 121 -1.99 13.62 14.43
N GLU A 122 -2.89 12.65 14.27
CA GLU A 122 -2.65 11.25 14.57
C GLU A 122 -2.91 10.39 13.33
N LEU A 123 -1.91 9.64 12.90
CA LEU A 123 -2.03 8.55 11.94
C LEU A 123 -1.92 7.22 12.68
N VAL A 124 -2.92 6.35 12.49
CA VAL A 124 -2.91 4.97 13.01
C VAL A 124 -3.15 4.01 11.86
N VAL A 125 -2.32 2.98 11.76
CA VAL A 125 -2.49 1.85 10.84
C VAL A 125 -2.49 0.60 11.70
N GLN A 126 -3.59 -0.14 11.67
CA GLN A 126 -3.77 -1.37 12.43
C GLN A 126 -4.14 -2.51 11.51
N ASP A 127 -3.52 -3.67 11.68
CA ASP A 127 -3.87 -4.90 10.97
C ASP A 127 -4.33 -5.99 11.95
N ASN A 128 -5.12 -6.93 11.43
CA ASN A 128 -5.57 -8.12 12.15
C ASN A 128 -4.72 -9.35 11.86
N GLY A 129 -3.46 -9.17 11.45
CA GLY A 129 -2.59 -10.26 11.05
C GLY A 129 -1.97 -11.02 12.22
N ARG A 130 -0.92 -11.79 11.90
CA ARG A 130 -0.25 -12.66 12.88
C ARG A 130 0.55 -11.92 13.95
N GLY A 131 0.81 -10.62 13.79
CA GLY A 131 1.69 -9.86 14.67
C GLY A 131 3.09 -10.45 14.81
N PHE A 132 3.86 -9.92 15.75
CA PHE A 132 5.22 -10.39 16.05
C PHE A 132 5.65 -9.94 17.45
N ASP A 133 6.72 -10.56 17.97
CA ASP A 133 7.37 -10.13 19.21
C ASP A 133 8.35 -8.99 18.91
N LEU A 134 8.14 -7.84 19.55
CA LEU A 134 8.97 -6.64 19.35
C LEU A 134 10.42 -6.85 19.85
N GLN A 135 10.64 -7.66 20.88
CA GLN A 135 11.98 -7.92 21.40
C GLN A 135 12.75 -8.82 20.43
N GLU A 136 12.10 -9.87 19.90
CA GLU A 136 12.70 -10.73 18.87
C GLU A 136 13.03 -9.94 17.58
N ALA A 137 12.17 -8.98 17.21
CA ALA A 137 12.39 -8.15 16.02
C ALA A 137 13.60 -7.20 16.13
N HIS A 138 13.94 -6.78 17.35
CA HIS A 138 15.11 -5.94 17.61
C HIS A 138 16.42 -6.75 17.71
N SER A 139 16.35 -8.02 18.10
CA SER A 139 17.52 -8.88 18.34
C SER A 139 17.89 -9.78 17.15
N SER A 140 17.02 -9.88 16.13
CA SER A 140 17.29 -10.70 14.96
C SER A 140 18.41 -10.09 14.10
N GLU A 141 19.45 -10.89 13.80
CA GLU A 141 20.54 -10.55 12.88
C GLU A 141 20.06 -10.27 11.43
N ASP A 142 18.78 -10.46 11.16
CA ASP A 142 18.15 -10.13 9.88
C ASP A 142 17.88 -8.61 9.83
N SER A 143 18.95 -7.86 9.58
CA SER A 143 19.03 -6.39 9.55
C SER A 143 17.93 -5.72 8.70
N ARG A 144 17.26 -6.45 7.81
CA ARG A 144 16.24 -5.91 6.92
C ARG A 144 14.87 -5.76 7.59
N ARG A 145 14.53 -6.58 8.60
CA ARG A 145 13.21 -6.52 9.27
C ARG A 145 13.07 -5.33 10.20
N GLY A 146 14.17 -4.93 10.84
CA GLY A 146 14.19 -3.78 11.75
C GLY A 146 14.26 -2.42 11.04
N LEU A 147 14.87 -2.35 9.84
CA LEU A 147 15.12 -1.09 9.13
C LEU A 147 13.83 -0.30 8.80
N GLY A 148 12.75 -0.97 8.43
CA GLY A 148 11.48 -0.31 8.13
C GLY A 148 10.88 0.39 9.35
N LEU A 149 10.91 -0.27 10.52
CA LEU A 149 10.40 0.30 11.77
C LEU A 149 11.26 1.47 12.25
N VAL A 150 12.59 1.33 12.17
CA VAL A 150 13.53 2.41 12.47
C VAL A 150 13.30 3.60 11.54
N SER A 151 13.19 3.36 10.24
CA SER A 151 12.94 4.42 9.25
C SER A 151 11.61 5.16 9.48
N MET A 152 10.53 4.46 9.88
CA MET A 152 9.26 5.09 10.22
C MET A 152 9.39 5.97 11.46
N ARG A 153 10.08 5.49 12.50
CA ARG A 153 10.36 6.25 13.72
C ARG A 153 11.17 7.52 13.41
N GLU A 154 12.29 7.37 12.71
CA GLU A 154 13.14 8.51 12.33
C GLU A 154 12.37 9.56 11.52
N ARG A 155 11.50 9.15 10.60
CA ARG A 155 10.68 10.07 9.80
C ARG A 155 9.68 10.84 10.66
N ALA A 156 9.03 10.18 11.62
CA ALA A 156 8.12 10.85 12.54
C ALA A 156 8.85 11.85 13.42
N GLU A 157 9.97 11.45 14.01
CA GLU A 157 10.79 12.28 14.91
C GLU A 157 11.44 13.47 14.18
N HIS A 158 12.04 13.26 13.00
CA HIS A 158 12.60 14.34 12.18
C HIS A 158 11.56 15.36 11.70
N SER A 159 10.29 14.96 11.61
CA SER A 159 9.18 15.88 11.30
C SER A 159 8.50 16.48 12.55
N GLY A 160 9.13 16.36 13.72
CA GLY A 160 8.65 16.94 14.99
C GLY A 160 7.57 16.13 15.68
N GLY A 161 7.37 14.87 15.28
CA GLY A 161 6.37 13.97 15.85
C GLY A 161 6.95 12.88 16.74
N SER A 162 6.14 11.87 17.02
CA SER A 162 6.52 10.64 17.73
C SER A 162 5.94 9.43 17.04
N PHE A 163 6.57 8.27 17.24
CA PHE A 163 6.17 6.99 16.66
C PHE A 163 6.12 5.91 17.73
N SER A 164 5.07 5.13 17.72
CA SER A 164 4.95 3.92 18.53
C SER A 164 4.43 2.75 17.70
N ILE A 165 4.80 1.56 18.13
CA ILE A 165 4.31 0.31 17.56
C ILE A 165 3.93 -0.63 18.70
N GLU A 166 2.80 -1.29 18.54
CA GLU A 166 2.30 -2.34 19.41
C GLU A 166 2.06 -3.58 18.56
N SER A 167 2.61 -4.71 18.94
CA SER A 167 2.40 -5.98 18.26
C SER A 167 2.55 -7.13 19.23
N ALA A 168 1.75 -8.17 19.04
CA ALA A 168 1.85 -9.43 19.77
C ALA A 168 1.55 -10.59 18.80
N LYS A 169 2.21 -11.74 19.02
CA LYS A 169 1.96 -12.95 18.21
C LYS A 169 0.47 -13.33 18.27
N GLY A 170 -0.20 -13.37 17.13
CA GLY A 170 -1.64 -13.64 16.99
C GLY A 170 -2.54 -12.43 17.25
N GLY A 171 -2.00 -11.26 17.60
CA GLY A 171 -2.77 -10.05 17.95
C GLY A 171 -2.73 -8.92 16.91
N GLY A 172 -2.11 -9.15 15.75
CA GLY A 172 -1.92 -8.12 14.74
C GLY A 172 -0.88 -7.08 15.14
N THR A 173 -0.89 -5.94 14.44
CA THR A 173 0.04 -4.84 14.68
C THR A 173 -0.68 -3.51 14.64
N VAL A 174 -0.31 -2.58 15.52
CA VAL A 174 -0.77 -1.18 15.53
C VAL A 174 0.45 -0.28 15.39
N LEU A 175 0.50 0.50 14.33
CA LEU A 175 1.44 1.59 14.11
C LEU A 175 0.75 2.91 14.43
N ARG A 176 1.39 3.77 15.20
CA ARG A 176 0.88 5.10 15.53
C ARG A 176 1.97 6.14 15.35
N ALA A 177 1.67 7.19 14.60
CA ALA A 177 2.50 8.38 14.48
C ALA A 177 1.67 9.62 14.87
N THR A 178 2.26 10.54 15.65
CA THR A 178 1.56 11.74 16.13
C THR A 178 2.44 12.97 15.97
N TRP A 179 1.82 14.10 15.65
CA TRP A 179 2.47 15.41 15.50
C TRP A 179 1.70 16.48 16.29
N PRO A 180 2.40 17.50 16.82
CA PRO A 180 1.79 18.61 17.53
C PRO A 180 0.87 19.46 16.66
#